data_5dcdad02fb05408f03f3da1dc9da8950
#
_entry.id   5dcdad02fb05408f03f3da1dc9da8950
#
_cell.length_a   1.000
_cell.length_b   1.000
_cell.length_c   1.000
_cell.angle_alpha   90.00
_cell.angle_beta   90.00
_cell.angle_gamma   90.00
#
_symmetry.space_group_name_H-M   'P 1'
#
loop_
_entity.id
_entity.type
_entity.pdbx_description
1 polymer ?
#
loop_
_entity_poly.entity_id
_entity_poly.type
_entity_poly.pdbx_seq_one_letter_code
_entity_poly.pdbx_strand_id
1 'polypeptide(L)'
;MRALIEKVIEQALFEAKSRNVPIYTFALYYDHESPAVSVCIDTEEQSKATVKSMNTYSRIYFGRAVADGDLSGAALWRANIGRSLSLGDFHMVNVARTELAGDFVPGDDFFLALVQALVAAEAKVSAQSGNTESLLLCCSGKDDEVALWWSVA
;
A
#
# COMPACT_ATOMS: atom_id res chain seq x y z
N MET A 1 -7.32 -9.37 -18.86
CA MET A 1 -6.95 -9.03 -17.48
C MET A 1 -5.64 -8.22 -17.40
N ARG A 2 -4.56 -8.69 -17.97
CA ARG A 2 -3.25 -7.99 -17.96
C ARG A 2 -3.34 -6.53 -18.43
N ALA A 3 -3.96 -6.29 -19.58
CA ALA A 3 -4.11 -4.94 -20.15
C ALA A 3 -4.93 -4.00 -19.24
N LEU A 4 -5.92 -4.53 -18.51
CA LEU A 4 -6.70 -3.78 -17.53
C LEU A 4 -5.84 -3.35 -16.36
N ILE A 5 -5.02 -4.25 -15.82
CA ILE A 5 -4.11 -3.97 -14.71
C ILE A 5 -3.06 -2.91 -15.12
N GLU A 6 -2.46 -3.07 -16.29
CA GLU A 6 -1.49 -2.11 -16.83
C GLU A 6 -2.11 -0.71 -17.01
N LYS A 7 -3.35 -0.65 -17.47
CA LYS A 7 -4.07 0.63 -17.62
C LYS A 7 -4.31 1.33 -16.28
N VAL A 8 -4.65 0.56 -15.24
CA VAL A 8 -4.83 1.13 -13.88
C VAL A 8 -3.51 1.69 -13.35
N ILE A 9 -2.40 0.96 -13.54
CA ILE A 9 -1.06 1.43 -13.16
C ILE A 9 -0.71 2.73 -13.91
N GLU A 10 -0.89 2.77 -15.21
CA GLU A 10 -0.58 3.94 -16.04
C GLU A 10 -1.42 5.16 -15.67
N GLN A 11 -2.70 4.96 -15.38
CA GLN A 11 -3.58 6.03 -14.91
C GLN A 11 -3.12 6.58 -13.56
N ALA A 12 -2.73 5.71 -12.63
CA ALA A 12 -2.21 6.14 -11.33
C ALA A 12 -0.92 6.95 -11.46
N LEU A 13 0.00 6.52 -12.32
CA LEU A 13 1.25 7.24 -12.61
C LEU A 13 0.99 8.59 -13.27
N PHE A 14 0.04 8.66 -14.18
CA PHE A 14 -0.38 9.92 -14.79
C PHE A 14 -0.92 10.91 -13.75
N GLU A 15 -1.79 10.46 -12.86
CA GLU A 15 -2.36 11.29 -11.80
C GLU A 15 -1.29 11.77 -10.81
N ALA A 16 -0.40 10.90 -10.39
CA ALA A 16 0.71 11.27 -9.49
C ALA A 16 1.62 12.32 -10.15
N LYS A 17 1.95 12.16 -11.42
CA LYS A 17 2.78 13.09 -12.17
C LYS A 17 2.10 14.45 -12.34
N SER A 18 0.80 14.46 -12.69
CA SER A 18 0.04 15.70 -12.88
C SER A 18 -0.10 16.52 -11.60
N ARG A 19 -0.06 15.88 -10.44
CA ARG A 19 -0.12 16.51 -9.12
C ARG A 19 1.26 16.71 -8.48
N ASN A 20 2.34 16.38 -9.17
CA ASN A 20 3.73 16.45 -8.66
C ASN A 20 3.92 15.69 -7.33
N VAL A 21 3.30 14.52 -7.20
CA VAL A 21 3.40 13.69 -6.01
C VAL A 21 4.63 12.78 -6.11
N PRO A 22 5.64 12.93 -5.24
CA PRO A 22 6.79 12.02 -5.21
C PRO A 22 6.39 10.69 -4.59
N ILE A 23 6.53 9.61 -5.34
CA ILE A 23 6.12 8.27 -4.90
C ILE A 23 7.13 7.71 -3.89
N TYR A 24 6.64 7.39 -2.70
CA TYR A 24 7.38 6.71 -1.63
C TYR A 24 6.95 5.26 -1.47
N THR A 25 5.64 5.01 -1.56
CA THR A 25 5.05 3.67 -1.61
C THR A 25 4.02 3.63 -2.73
N PHE A 26 4.09 2.63 -3.59
CA PHE A 26 3.12 2.37 -4.65
C PHE A 26 2.46 1.02 -4.39
N ALA A 27 1.17 1.02 -4.12
CA ALA A 27 0.41 -0.18 -3.80
C ALA A 27 -0.64 -0.47 -4.88
N LEU A 28 -0.47 -1.59 -5.57
CA LEU A 28 -1.47 -2.16 -6.48
C LEU A 28 -2.23 -3.24 -5.72
N TYR A 29 -3.54 -3.11 -5.58
CA TYR A 29 -4.30 -4.04 -4.78
C TYR A 29 -5.63 -4.45 -5.39
N TYR A 30 -6.11 -5.60 -5.00
CA TYR A 30 -7.45 -6.10 -5.23
C TYR A 30 -8.31 -5.79 -4.00
N ASP A 31 -9.42 -5.11 -4.22
CA ASP A 31 -10.40 -4.81 -3.18
C ASP A 31 -11.34 -6.01 -3.02
N HIS A 32 -11.27 -6.67 -1.85
CA HIS A 32 -12.08 -7.86 -1.57
C HIS A 32 -13.55 -7.54 -1.26
N GLU A 33 -13.83 -6.33 -0.78
CA GLU A 33 -15.20 -5.92 -0.41
C GLU A 33 -16.01 -5.49 -1.64
N SER A 34 -15.35 -4.86 -2.59
CA SER A 34 -15.95 -4.39 -3.84
C SER A 34 -15.02 -4.74 -4.99
N PRO A 35 -15.21 -5.90 -5.65
CA PRO A 35 -14.25 -6.47 -6.59
C PRO A 35 -13.71 -5.44 -7.59
N ALA A 36 -12.50 -4.99 -7.37
CA ALA A 36 -11.83 -3.99 -8.19
C ALA A 36 -10.32 -4.11 -8.08
N VAL A 37 -9.63 -3.65 -9.12
CA VAL A 37 -8.19 -3.39 -9.09
C VAL A 37 -8.00 -1.91 -8.85
N SER A 38 -7.20 -1.56 -7.87
CA SER A 38 -6.99 -0.17 -7.48
C SER A 38 -5.53 0.11 -7.11
N VAL A 39 -5.16 1.39 -7.13
CA VAL A 39 -3.84 1.86 -6.73
C VAL A 39 -3.97 2.92 -5.65
N CYS A 40 -3.15 2.77 -4.61
CA CYS A 40 -2.89 3.81 -3.61
C CYS A 40 -1.41 4.22 -3.69
N ILE A 41 -1.15 5.50 -3.52
CA ILE A 41 0.22 6.05 -3.54
C ILE A 41 0.45 6.85 -2.27
N ASP A 42 1.55 6.57 -1.58
CA ASP A 42 1.95 7.34 -0.41
C ASP A 42 3.19 8.17 -0.67
N THR A 43 3.31 9.25 0.09
CA THR A 43 4.50 10.10 0.16
C THR A 43 5.25 9.81 1.45
N GLU A 44 6.54 10.12 1.49
CA GLU A 44 7.34 9.98 2.72
C GLU A 44 6.79 10.84 3.86
N GLU A 45 6.37 12.06 3.55
CA GLU A 45 5.78 12.99 4.51
C GLU A 45 4.49 12.42 5.14
N GLN A 46 3.56 11.94 4.31
CA GLN A 46 2.30 11.36 4.79
C GLN A 46 2.54 10.08 5.58
N SER A 47 3.43 9.21 5.12
CA SER A 47 3.79 7.97 5.84
C SER A 47 4.34 8.27 7.23
N LYS A 48 5.26 9.23 7.35
CA LYS A 48 5.81 9.66 8.65
C LYS A 48 4.74 10.24 9.57
N ALA A 49 3.85 11.05 9.04
CA ALA A 49 2.73 11.61 9.81
C ALA A 49 1.78 10.52 10.33
N THR A 50 1.44 9.56 9.48
CA THR A 50 0.60 8.41 9.86
C THR A 50 1.27 7.56 10.94
N VAL A 51 2.55 7.21 10.78
CA VAL A 51 3.31 6.45 11.77
C VAL A 51 3.36 7.18 13.12
N LYS A 52 3.61 8.48 13.11
CA LYS A 52 3.61 9.29 14.33
C LYS A 52 2.26 9.26 15.04
N SER A 53 1.17 9.42 14.31
CA SER A 53 -0.19 9.35 14.84
C SER A 53 -0.51 7.98 15.44
N MET A 54 -0.17 6.90 14.72
CA MET A 54 -0.35 5.52 15.19
C MET A 54 0.45 5.26 16.47
N ASN A 55 1.69 5.73 16.54
CA ASN A 55 2.55 5.54 17.72
C ASN A 55 2.03 6.32 18.93
N THR A 56 1.49 7.51 18.74
CA THR A 56 0.83 8.29 19.78
C THR A 56 -0.36 7.52 20.38
N TYR A 57 -1.17 6.93 19.52
CA TYR A 57 -2.30 6.09 19.92
C TYR A 57 -1.84 4.82 20.63
N SER A 58 -0.91 4.09 20.05
CA SER A 58 -0.38 2.84 20.62
C SER A 58 0.28 3.05 21.98
N ARG A 59 0.93 4.19 22.17
CA ARG A 59 1.58 4.52 23.47
C ARG A 59 0.58 4.57 24.63
N ILE A 60 -0.63 5.05 24.38
CA ILE A 60 -1.70 5.12 25.39
C ILE A 60 -2.10 3.71 25.84
N TYR A 61 -2.35 2.81 24.91
CA TYR A 61 -2.77 1.43 25.23
C TYR A 61 -1.62 0.61 25.81
N PHE A 62 -0.39 0.83 25.33
CA PHE A 62 0.80 0.26 25.95
C PHE A 62 0.88 0.65 27.44
N GLY A 63 0.74 1.93 27.76
CA GLY A 63 0.77 2.41 29.13
C GLY A 63 -0.33 1.82 30.03
N ARG A 64 -1.54 1.65 29.48
CA ARG A 64 -2.64 0.99 30.20
C ARG A 64 -2.35 -0.47 30.49
N ALA A 65 -1.86 -1.23 29.50
CA ALA A 65 -1.49 -2.63 29.68
C ALA A 65 -0.39 -2.80 30.74
N VAL A 66 0.63 -1.93 30.72
CA VAL A 66 1.69 -1.93 31.74
C VAL A 66 1.14 -1.64 33.13
N ALA A 67 0.25 -0.65 33.27
CA ALA A 67 -0.38 -0.30 34.54
C ALA A 67 -1.22 -1.47 35.10
N ASP A 68 -1.83 -2.26 34.21
CA ASP A 68 -2.63 -3.45 34.56
C ASP A 68 -1.76 -4.71 34.79
N GLY A 69 -0.44 -4.62 34.62
CA GLY A 69 0.47 -5.74 34.75
C GLY A 69 0.38 -6.77 33.61
N ASP A 70 -0.20 -6.38 32.46
CA ASP A 70 -0.43 -7.23 31.30
C ASP A 70 0.70 -7.07 30.26
N LEU A 71 1.77 -7.86 30.39
CA LEU A 71 2.88 -7.84 29.44
C LEU A 71 2.49 -8.36 28.06
N SER A 72 1.61 -9.34 27.98
CA SER A 72 1.12 -9.87 26.70
C SER A 72 0.31 -8.81 25.94
N GLY A 73 -0.56 -8.09 26.64
CA GLY A 73 -1.27 -6.95 26.10
C GLY A 73 -0.35 -5.83 25.67
N ALA A 74 0.63 -5.47 26.51
CA ALA A 74 1.62 -4.44 26.18
C ALA A 74 2.39 -4.76 24.87
N ALA A 75 2.73 -6.02 24.65
CA ALA A 75 3.46 -6.47 23.47
C ALA A 75 2.68 -6.27 22.15
N LEU A 76 1.35 -6.13 22.20
CA LEU A 76 0.52 -5.83 21.03
C LEU A 76 0.63 -4.37 20.58
N TRP A 77 1.05 -3.46 21.45
CA TRP A 77 1.10 -2.01 21.23
C TRP A 77 2.53 -1.51 20.99
N ARG A 78 3.28 -2.25 20.18
CA ARG A 78 4.64 -1.85 19.79
C ARG A 78 4.60 -0.61 18.90
N ALA A 79 5.63 0.22 19.00
CA ALA A 79 5.81 1.31 18.06
C ALA A 79 6.13 0.79 16.66
N ASN A 80 5.54 1.43 15.67
CA ASN A 80 5.98 1.27 14.29
C ASN A 80 7.27 2.08 14.10
N ILE A 81 8.34 1.42 13.68
CA ILE A 81 9.65 2.03 13.42
C ILE A 81 9.96 2.16 11.93
N GLY A 82 9.04 1.80 11.07
CA GLY A 82 9.15 1.85 9.63
C GLY A 82 8.18 2.84 8.98
N ARG A 83 7.57 2.42 7.87
CA ARG A 83 6.54 3.18 7.15
C ARG A 83 5.14 2.65 7.42
N SER A 84 4.13 3.44 7.09
CA SER A 84 2.75 2.98 7.06
C SER A 84 2.48 2.15 5.80
N LEU A 85 1.79 1.02 5.97
CA LEU A 85 1.22 0.22 4.88
C LEU A 85 -0.32 0.20 4.95
N SER A 86 -0.91 1.11 5.71
CA SER A 86 -2.36 1.31 5.79
C SER A 86 -2.84 2.09 4.57
N LEU A 87 -3.40 1.39 3.59
CA LEU A 87 -3.80 1.97 2.30
C LEU A 87 -4.77 3.13 2.44
N GLY A 88 -5.69 3.07 3.41
CA GLY A 88 -6.67 4.12 3.67
C GLY A 88 -6.07 5.43 4.20
N ASP A 89 -4.84 5.39 4.69
CA ASP A 89 -4.11 6.55 5.23
C ASP A 89 -3.04 7.09 4.28
N PHE A 90 -2.94 6.54 3.07
CA PHE A 90 -2.02 7.02 2.05
C PHE A 90 -2.40 8.41 1.55
N HIS A 91 -1.44 9.12 1.00
CA HIS A 91 -1.64 10.45 0.43
C HIS A 91 -2.66 10.45 -0.72
N MET A 92 -2.61 9.43 -1.58
CA MET A 92 -3.56 9.23 -2.68
C MET A 92 -4.21 7.85 -2.53
N VAL A 93 -5.47 7.83 -2.09
CA VAL A 93 -6.24 6.61 -1.92
C VAL A 93 -7.10 6.38 -3.17
N ASN A 94 -7.02 5.16 -3.73
CA ASN A 94 -7.78 4.77 -4.93
C ASN A 94 -7.63 5.79 -6.08
N VAL A 95 -6.40 6.23 -6.30
CA VAL A 95 -6.08 7.23 -7.33
C VAL A 95 -6.41 6.76 -8.74
N ALA A 96 -6.38 5.45 -8.97
CA ALA A 96 -6.89 4.77 -10.14
C ALA A 96 -7.59 3.49 -9.70
N ARG A 97 -8.73 3.20 -10.30
CA ARG A 97 -9.56 2.06 -9.92
C ARG A 97 -10.35 1.56 -11.12
N THR A 98 -10.45 0.24 -11.25
CA THR A 98 -11.33 -0.41 -12.23
C THR A 98 -12.13 -1.52 -11.56
N GLU A 99 -13.45 -1.41 -11.63
CA GLU A 99 -14.37 -2.44 -11.15
C GLU A 99 -14.25 -3.69 -12.01
N LEU A 100 -14.32 -4.85 -11.35
CA LEU A 100 -14.43 -6.16 -12.00
C LEU A 100 -15.88 -6.65 -11.96
N ALA A 101 -16.18 -7.72 -12.69
CA ALA A 101 -17.50 -8.34 -12.64
C ALA A 101 -17.82 -8.75 -11.19
N GLY A 102 -19.08 -8.53 -10.75
CA GLY A 102 -19.48 -8.78 -9.37
C GLY A 102 -19.39 -10.25 -8.93
N ASP A 103 -19.36 -11.18 -9.88
CA ASP A 103 -19.15 -12.61 -9.69
C ASP A 103 -17.70 -13.06 -9.90
N PHE A 104 -16.79 -12.11 -10.11
CA PHE A 104 -15.37 -12.41 -10.29
C PHE A 104 -14.76 -13.01 -9.01
N VAL A 105 -14.16 -14.18 -9.16
CA VAL A 105 -13.44 -14.87 -8.09
C VAL A 105 -11.97 -14.94 -8.47
N PRO A 106 -11.09 -14.19 -7.76
CA PRO A 106 -9.67 -14.19 -8.06
C PRO A 106 -9.03 -15.52 -7.70
N GLY A 107 -8.27 -16.09 -8.63
CA GLY A 107 -7.40 -17.24 -8.42
C GLY A 107 -5.94 -16.82 -8.32
N ASP A 108 -5.06 -17.81 -8.11
CA ASP A 108 -3.61 -17.57 -7.99
C ASP A 108 -3.03 -16.90 -9.23
N ASP A 109 -3.51 -17.26 -10.42
CA ASP A 109 -3.08 -16.64 -11.68
C ASP A 109 -3.39 -15.14 -11.74
N PHE A 110 -4.50 -14.71 -11.14
CA PHE A 110 -4.85 -13.30 -11.06
C PHE A 110 -3.87 -12.52 -10.18
N PHE A 111 -3.56 -13.01 -8.99
CA PHE A 111 -2.59 -12.35 -8.10
C PHE A 111 -1.17 -12.36 -8.68
N LEU A 112 -0.79 -13.44 -9.35
CA LEU A 112 0.47 -13.48 -10.09
C LEU A 112 0.51 -12.43 -11.20
N ALA A 113 -0.59 -12.24 -11.94
CA ALA A 113 -0.69 -11.21 -12.96
C ALA A 113 -0.56 -9.79 -12.39
N LEU A 114 -1.12 -9.52 -11.21
CA LEU A 114 -0.93 -8.24 -10.50
C LEU A 114 0.57 -7.97 -10.22
N VAL A 115 1.24 -8.93 -9.60
CA VAL A 115 2.67 -8.81 -9.26
C VAL A 115 3.52 -8.63 -10.53
N GLN A 116 3.29 -9.44 -11.56
CA GLN A 116 4.04 -9.36 -12.81
C GLN A 116 3.84 -8.01 -13.52
N ALA A 117 2.63 -7.46 -13.49
CA ALA A 117 2.35 -6.15 -14.07
C ALA A 117 3.08 -5.04 -13.32
N LEU A 118 3.11 -5.12 -11.98
CA LEU A 118 3.80 -4.13 -11.16
C LEU A 118 5.33 -4.23 -11.31
N VAL A 119 5.88 -5.44 -11.37
CA VAL A 119 7.31 -5.67 -11.67
C VAL A 119 7.68 -5.07 -13.03
N ALA A 120 6.85 -5.28 -14.05
CA ALA A 120 7.09 -4.70 -15.38
C ALA A 120 7.00 -3.16 -15.38
N ALA A 121 6.32 -2.56 -14.42
CA ALA A 121 6.18 -1.11 -14.28
C ALA A 121 7.25 -0.46 -13.36
N GLU A 122 8.13 -1.23 -12.75
CA GLU A 122 9.13 -0.73 -11.76
C GLU A 122 9.89 0.50 -12.24
N ALA A 123 10.40 0.48 -13.48
CA ALA A 123 11.15 1.60 -14.03
C ALA A 123 10.30 2.88 -14.14
N LYS A 124 9.03 2.75 -14.51
CA LYS A 124 8.10 3.88 -14.61
C LYS A 124 7.76 4.46 -13.23
N VAL A 125 7.55 3.60 -12.24
CA VAL A 125 7.29 4.01 -10.86
C VAL A 125 8.53 4.69 -10.26
N SER A 126 9.71 4.09 -10.45
CA SER A 126 10.99 4.63 -9.98
C SER A 126 11.28 6.02 -10.54
N ALA A 127 10.92 6.26 -11.80
CA ALA A 127 11.11 7.58 -12.44
C ALA A 127 10.30 8.71 -11.78
N GLN A 128 9.26 8.37 -11.01
CA GLN A 128 8.42 9.32 -10.27
C GLN A 128 8.64 9.25 -8.75
N SER A 129 9.60 8.48 -8.30
CA SER A 129 10.00 8.41 -6.89
C SER A 129 10.81 9.64 -6.50
N GLY A 130 10.60 10.13 -5.29
CA GLY A 130 11.44 11.18 -4.69
C GLY A 130 12.82 10.65 -4.29
N ASN A 131 12.90 9.37 -3.93
CA ASN A 131 14.13 8.66 -3.61
C ASN A 131 13.96 7.18 -3.92
N THR A 132 14.65 6.70 -4.95
CA THR A 132 14.55 5.31 -5.42
C THR A 132 15.01 4.30 -4.37
N GLU A 133 15.99 4.64 -3.53
CA GLU A 133 16.48 3.74 -2.48
C GLU A 133 15.43 3.45 -1.40
N SER A 134 14.50 4.37 -1.18
CA SER A 134 13.42 4.23 -0.21
C SER A 134 12.08 3.83 -0.83
N LEU A 135 12.00 3.72 -2.15
CA LEU A 135 10.78 3.31 -2.85
C LEU A 135 10.39 1.88 -2.50
N LEU A 136 9.14 1.70 -2.11
CA LEU A 136 8.53 0.40 -1.87
C LEU A 136 7.37 0.16 -2.84
N LEU A 137 7.34 -1.01 -3.44
CA LEU A 137 6.22 -1.51 -4.21
C LEU A 137 5.46 -2.55 -3.39
N CYS A 138 4.14 -2.47 -3.41
CA CYS A 138 3.26 -3.36 -2.67
C CYS A 138 2.20 -3.95 -3.58
N CYS A 139 1.82 -5.20 -3.31
CA CYS A 139 0.80 -5.89 -4.08
C CYS A 139 -0.05 -6.80 -3.19
N SER A 140 -1.31 -7.00 -3.59
CA SER A 140 -2.22 -7.94 -2.95
C SER A 140 -1.80 -9.38 -3.15
N GLY A 141 -2.09 -10.17 -2.13
CA GLY A 141 -2.20 -11.62 -2.22
C GLY A 141 -3.65 -12.07 -2.06
N LYS A 142 -3.83 -13.38 -1.91
CA LYS A 142 -5.15 -14.00 -1.83
C LYS A 142 -5.98 -13.52 -0.63
N ASP A 143 -5.34 -13.33 0.51
CA ASP A 143 -6.01 -13.06 1.79
C ASP A 143 -5.82 -11.62 2.27
N ASP A 144 -4.80 -10.93 1.78
CA ASP A 144 -4.43 -9.60 2.23
C ASP A 144 -4.31 -8.62 1.06
N GLU A 145 -4.75 -7.39 1.28
CA GLU A 145 -4.61 -6.29 0.30
C GLU A 145 -3.15 -5.90 0.08
N VAL A 146 -2.31 -6.03 1.11
CA VAL A 146 -0.85 -5.87 1.04
C VAL A 146 -0.19 -7.13 1.58
N ALA A 147 0.06 -8.09 0.71
CA ALA A 147 0.70 -9.37 1.04
C ALA A 147 2.16 -9.44 0.62
N LEU A 148 2.51 -8.73 -0.45
CA LEU A 148 3.84 -8.70 -1.03
C LEU A 148 4.35 -7.26 -1.07
N TRP A 149 5.60 -7.07 -0.68
CA TRP A 149 6.28 -5.78 -0.84
C TRP A 149 7.77 -5.99 -1.09
N TRP A 150 8.34 -5.14 -1.93
CA TRP A 150 9.75 -5.22 -2.30
C TRP A 150 10.30 -3.84 -2.65
N SER A 151 11.61 -3.69 -2.57
CA SER A 151 12.31 -2.50 -3.03
C SER A 151 12.93 -2.73 -4.42
N VAL A 152 13.08 -1.66 -5.18
CA VAL A 152 13.70 -1.70 -6.52
C VAL A 152 15.20 -1.41 -6.51
N ALA A 153 15.72 -1.08 -5.35
CA ALA A 153 17.14 -0.79 -5.15
C ALA A 153 17.84 -1.88 -4.34
#